data_34e4991e0ddf16b2b64fb0039e2c2b70
#
_entry.id   34e4991e0ddf16b2b64fb0039e2c2b70
#
_cell.length_a   1.000
_cell.length_b   1.000
_cell.length_c   1.000
_cell.angle_alpha   90.00
_cell.angle_beta   90.00
_cell.angle_gamma   90.00
#
_symmetry.space_group_name_H-M   'P 1'
#
loop_
_entity.id
_entity.type
_entity.pdbx_description
1 polymer ?
#
loop_
_entity_poly.entity_id
_entity_poly.type
_entity_poly.pdbx_seq_one_letter_code
_entity_poly.pdbx_strand_id
1 'polypeptide(L)' 'MAQCYEIDGVRPVIHPTAFVHPTAVLIGDVIVGPGCYLAPLSCMRGDFGRLIL' A
#
# COMPACT_ATOMS: atom_id res chain seq x y z
N MET A 1 -12.07 -1.17 -3.24
CA MET A 1 -11.06 -0.70 -2.30
C MET A 1 -9.90 -1.68 -2.24
N ALA A 2 -8.68 -1.19 -2.20
CA ALA A 2 -7.51 -2.04 -2.11
C ALA A 2 -7.53 -2.86 -0.83
N GLN A 3 -6.86 -4.01 -0.87
CA GLN A 3 -6.73 -4.86 0.30
C GLN A 3 -5.45 -4.49 1.04
N CYS A 4 -5.60 -4.07 2.29
CA CYS A 4 -4.49 -3.67 3.14
C CYS A 4 -4.39 -4.65 4.30
N TYR A 5 -3.20 -5.19 4.50
CA TYR A 5 -2.95 -6.15 5.57
C TYR A 5 -1.94 -5.59 6.55
N GLU A 6 -2.20 -5.82 7.83
CA GLU A 6 -1.33 -5.36 8.90
C GLU A 6 -0.33 -6.46 9.26
N ILE A 7 0.93 -6.04 9.52
CA ILE A 7 1.96 -6.94 10.02
C ILE A 7 2.56 -6.30 11.27
N ASP A 8 2.54 -7.03 12.38
CA ASP A 8 3.11 -6.58 13.66
C ASP A 8 2.60 -5.20 14.08
N GLY A 9 1.31 -4.95 13.86
CA GLY A 9 0.70 -3.69 14.23
C GLY A 9 0.95 -2.55 13.25
N VAL A 10 1.63 -2.81 12.13
CA VAL A 10 1.93 -1.78 11.12
C VAL A 10 1.02 -2.00 9.91
N ARG A 11 0.32 -0.95 9.51
CA ARG A 11 -0.60 -0.97 8.38
C ARG A 11 -0.12 -0.06 7.27
N PRO A 12 -0.47 -0.37 6.00
CA PRO A 12 -0.17 0.54 4.91
C PRO A 12 -0.86 1.90 5.10
N VAL A 13 -0.16 2.95 4.72
CA VAL A 13 -0.67 4.32 4.76
C VAL A 13 -0.76 4.82 3.33
N ILE A 14 -1.95 5.27 2.92
CA ILE A 14 -2.20 5.74 1.57
C ILE A 14 -2.61 7.20 1.63
N HIS A 15 -1.88 8.05 0.90
CA HIS A 15 -2.21 9.47 0.83
C HIS A 15 -3.60 9.63 0.17
N PRO A 16 -4.43 10.58 0.65
CA PRO A 16 -5.78 10.74 0.10
C PRO A 16 -5.84 11.03 -1.39
N THR A 17 -4.77 11.60 -1.97
CA THR A 17 -4.75 11.89 -3.41
C THR A 17 -4.17 10.76 -4.25
N ALA A 18 -3.69 9.69 -3.61
CA ALA A 18 -3.20 8.52 -4.33
C ALA A 18 -4.38 7.67 -4.77
N PHE A 19 -4.20 6.99 -5.90
CA PHE A 19 -5.19 6.01 -6.37
C PHE A 19 -4.63 4.62 -6.23
N VAL A 20 -5.39 3.76 -5.56
CA VAL A 20 -5.02 2.35 -5.41
C VAL A 20 -6.18 1.53 -5.94
N HIS A 21 -5.92 0.75 -6.99
CA HIS A 21 -6.98 -0.07 -7.59
C HIS A 21 -7.53 -1.06 -6.57
N PRO A 22 -8.83 -1.36 -6.61
CA PRO A 22 -9.44 -2.28 -5.62
C PRO A 22 -8.81 -3.67 -5.56
N THR A 23 -8.15 -4.12 -6.64
CA THR A 23 -7.49 -5.43 -6.64
C THR A 23 -6.03 -5.38 -6.22
N ALA A 24 -5.48 -4.19 -5.92
CA ALA A 24 -4.12 -4.08 -5.42
C ALA A 24 -4.05 -4.58 -3.98
N VAL A 25 -2.90 -5.14 -3.61
CA VAL A 25 -2.69 -5.68 -2.26
C VAL A 25 -1.51 -4.97 -1.62
N LEU A 26 -1.71 -4.44 -0.43
CA LEU A 26 -0.68 -3.75 0.34
C LEU A 26 -0.51 -4.46 1.68
N ILE A 27 0.73 -4.77 2.03
CA ILE A 27 1.02 -5.54 3.24
C ILE A 27 2.09 -4.85 4.06
N GLY A 28 1.77 -4.55 5.32
CA GLY A 28 2.75 -4.08 6.29
C GLY A 28 3.16 -2.63 6.11
N ASP A 29 4.46 -2.37 6.23
CA ASP A 29 5.00 -1.01 6.29
C ASP A 29 5.16 -0.42 4.90
N VAL A 30 4.04 -0.01 4.31
CA VAL A 30 3.98 0.56 2.96
C VAL A 30 3.40 1.97 3.07
N ILE A 31 4.07 2.95 2.48
CA ILE A 31 3.59 4.32 2.43
C ILE A 31 3.41 4.72 0.96
N VAL A 32 2.19 5.06 0.59
CA VAL A 32 1.87 5.53 -0.76
C VAL A 32 1.70 7.04 -0.71
N GLY A 33 2.60 7.75 -1.38
CA GLY A 33 2.62 9.21 -1.37
C GLY A 33 1.56 9.83 -2.26
N PRO A 34 1.48 11.18 -2.25
CA PRO A 34 0.46 11.88 -3.03
C PRO A 34 0.66 11.69 -4.54
N GLY A 35 -0.44 11.57 -5.27
CA GLY A 35 -0.40 11.45 -6.71
C GLY A 35 0.06 10.12 -7.26
N CYS A 36 0.32 9.14 -6.39
CA CYS A 36 0.74 7.80 -6.83
C CYS A 36 -0.44 7.01 -7.38
N TYR A 37 -0.13 6.07 -8.27
CA TYR A 37 -1.13 5.19 -8.85
C TYR A 37 -0.65 3.74 -8.74
N LEU A 38 -1.46 2.91 -8.11
CA LEU A 38 -1.21 1.46 -8.03
C LEU A 38 -2.18 0.74 -8.93
N ALA A 39 -1.63 0.05 -9.94
CA ALA A 39 -2.41 -0.61 -10.96
C ALA A 39 -3.11 -1.86 -10.42
N PRO A 40 -4.09 -2.39 -11.18
CA PRO A 40 -4.76 -3.64 -10.79
C PRO A 40 -3.76 -4.78 -10.59
N LEU A 41 -4.04 -5.63 -9.63
CA LEU A 41 -3.25 -6.82 -9.31
C LEU A 41 -1.82 -6.52 -8.87
N SER A 42 -1.51 -5.27 -8.52
CA SER A 42 -0.20 -4.95 -7.98
C SER A 42 -0.14 -5.39 -6.52
N CYS A 43 1.08 -5.65 -6.06
CA CYS A 43 1.31 -6.10 -4.69
C CYS A 43 2.52 -5.40 -4.13
N MET A 44 2.38 -4.83 -2.93
CA MET A 44 3.49 -4.20 -2.20
C MET A 44 3.60 -4.83 -0.83
N ARG A 45 4.79 -5.30 -0.50
CA ARG A 45 5.05 -5.95 0.78
C ARG A 45 6.14 -5.21 1.53
N GLY A 46 5.80 -4.75 2.73
CA GLY A 46 6.76 -4.06 3.60
C GLY A 46 7.13 -4.89 4.81
N ASP A 47 7.37 -6.20 4.61
CA ASP A 47 7.65 -7.10 5.72
C ASP A 47 9.12 -7.15 6.11
N PHE A 48 10.03 -6.72 5.25
CA PHE A 48 11.46 -6.65 5.56
C PHE A 48 11.98 -5.22 5.65
N GLY A 49 11.12 -4.25 5.61
CA GLY A 49 11.49 -2.86 5.66
C GLY A 49 10.42 -2.01 4.99
N ARG A 50 10.51 -0.71 5.19
CA ARG A 50 9.50 0.22 4.70
C ARG A 50 9.60 0.38 3.19
N LEU A 51 8.44 0.30 2.52
CA LEU A 51 8.31 0.65 1.11
C LEU A 51 7.63 2.00 0.99
N ILE A 52 8.23 2.91 0.22
CA ILE A 52 7.70 4.25 0.03
C ILE A 52 7.60 4.53 -1.47
N LEU A 53 6.42 4.99 -1.88
CA LEU A 53 6.20 5.48 -3.23
C LEU A 53 6.08 6.99 -3.25
#